data_dd8fa812368f30b36822e69380f075a2
#
_entry.id   dd8fa812368f30b36822e69380f075a2
#
_cell.length_a   1.000
_cell.length_b   1.000
_cell.length_c   1.000
_cell.angle_alpha   90.00
_cell.angle_beta   90.00
_cell.angle_gamma   90.00
#
_symmetry.space_group_name_H-M   'P 1'
#
loop_
_entity.id
_entity.type
_entity.pdbx_description
1 polymer ?
#
loop_
_entity_poly.entity_id
_entity_poly.type
_entity_poly.pdbx_seq_one_letter_code
_entity_poly.pdbx_strand_id
1 'polypeptide(L)'
;LIEESKNQIAMAKIPGKRFAANASFLQVVMLAFNLNKWLQLIGRDADNPFHWEEVQTSRFKHLYIATRLVETGRKTVIRFAANYPYQEYFNRLMSRLRRVVFREGMLQSVINRNLVPGYT
;
A
#
# COMPACT_ATOMS: atom_id res chain seq x y z
N LEU A 1 -8.90 10.63 -11.08
CA LEU A 1 -8.34 9.26 -11.12
C LEU A 1 -7.42 9.01 -12.31
N ILE A 2 -7.89 9.20 -13.56
CA ILE A 2 -7.09 8.94 -14.77
C ILE A 2 -5.91 9.91 -14.88
N GLU A 3 -6.14 11.18 -14.62
CA GLU A 3 -5.12 12.22 -14.65
C GLU A 3 -4.09 12.05 -13.53
N GLU A 4 -4.53 11.69 -12.35
CA GLU A 4 -3.70 11.35 -11.21
C GLU A 4 -2.77 10.16 -11.52
N SER A 5 -3.29 9.10 -12.12
CA SER A 5 -2.49 7.94 -12.49
C SER A 5 -1.44 8.23 -13.57
N LYS A 6 -1.76 9.10 -14.52
CA LYS A 6 -0.80 9.53 -15.56
C LYS A 6 0.33 10.38 -15.00
N ASN A 7 0.01 11.36 -14.16
CA ASN A 7 0.95 12.37 -13.72
C ASN A 7 1.75 11.96 -12.49
N GLN A 8 1.14 11.25 -11.54
CA GLN A 8 1.76 10.96 -10.25
C GLN A 8 2.34 9.55 -10.13
N ILE A 9 1.88 8.60 -10.96
CA ILE A 9 2.34 7.20 -10.92
C ILE A 9 3.11 6.81 -12.19
N ALA A 10 3.43 7.77 -13.05
CA ALA A 10 4.16 7.54 -14.29
C ALA A 10 3.48 6.59 -15.30
N MET A 11 2.16 6.46 -15.26
CA MET A 11 1.40 5.61 -16.18
C MET A 11 1.52 6.06 -17.65
N ALA A 12 1.80 7.34 -17.87
CA ALA A 12 2.01 7.91 -19.21
C ALA A 12 3.44 7.69 -19.75
N LYS A 13 4.36 7.18 -18.94
CA LYS A 13 5.74 6.92 -19.35
C LYS A 13 5.87 5.55 -19.99
N ILE A 14 6.46 5.52 -21.17
CA ILE A 14 6.81 4.28 -21.86
C ILE A 14 8.31 4.01 -21.60
N PRO A 15 8.67 3.06 -20.72
CA PRO A 15 10.05 2.88 -20.30
C PRO A 15 10.96 2.23 -21.34
N GLY A 16 10.40 1.63 -22.38
CA GLY A 16 11.21 0.91 -23.36
C GLY A 16 10.55 0.72 -24.72
N LYS A 17 11.35 0.19 -25.66
CA LYS A 17 10.90 -0.10 -27.02
C LYS A 17 10.15 -1.44 -27.16
N ARG A 18 10.23 -2.31 -26.14
CA ARG A 18 9.60 -3.64 -26.20
C ARG A 18 8.20 -3.60 -25.62
N PHE A 19 7.22 -4.06 -26.38
CA PHE A 19 5.80 -4.10 -25.97
C PHE A 19 5.59 -4.89 -24.68
N ALA A 20 6.18 -6.07 -24.53
CA ALA A 20 6.04 -6.90 -23.34
C ALA A 20 6.57 -6.22 -22.07
N ALA A 21 7.70 -5.51 -22.17
CA ALA A 21 8.25 -4.76 -21.04
C ALA A 21 7.33 -3.59 -20.61
N ASN A 22 6.75 -2.91 -21.60
CA ASN A 22 5.81 -1.82 -21.32
C ASN A 22 4.50 -2.33 -20.73
N ALA A 23 4.00 -3.47 -21.18
CA ALA A 23 2.82 -4.13 -20.62
C ALA A 23 3.06 -4.54 -19.15
N SER A 24 4.19 -5.15 -18.85
CA SER A 24 4.56 -5.50 -17.47
C SER A 24 4.71 -4.28 -16.59
N PHE A 25 5.35 -3.24 -17.09
CA PHE A 25 5.47 -1.96 -16.37
C PHE A 25 4.10 -1.37 -16.03
N LEU A 26 3.18 -1.35 -17.00
CA LEU A 26 1.83 -0.84 -16.79
C LEU A 26 1.09 -1.64 -15.70
N GLN A 27 1.21 -2.96 -15.71
CA GLN A 27 0.61 -3.82 -14.68
C GLN A 27 1.14 -3.51 -13.28
N VAL A 28 2.46 -3.31 -13.14
CA VAL A 28 3.08 -2.94 -11.86
C VAL A 28 2.61 -1.56 -11.40
N VAL A 29 2.51 -0.61 -12.31
CA VAL A 29 2.01 0.74 -12.01
C VAL A 29 0.55 0.69 -11.54
N MET A 30 -0.30 -0.09 -12.21
CA MET A 30 -1.70 -0.26 -11.80
C MET A 30 -1.82 -0.96 -10.44
N LEU A 31 -0.99 -1.96 -10.19
CA LEU A 31 -0.94 -2.62 -8.88
C LEU A 31 -0.56 -1.63 -7.77
N ALA A 32 0.49 -0.84 -8.00
CA ALA A 32 0.92 0.18 -7.04
C ALA A 32 -0.17 1.23 -6.77
N PHE A 33 -0.90 1.64 -7.80
CA PHE A 33 -2.04 2.54 -7.67
C PHE A 33 -3.15 1.93 -6.81
N ASN A 34 -3.53 0.70 -7.09
CA ASN A 34 -4.57 0.00 -6.34
C ASN A 34 -4.17 -0.22 -4.89
N LEU A 35 -2.91 -0.58 -4.62
CA LEU A 35 -2.39 -0.71 -3.26
C LEU A 35 -2.42 0.62 -2.50
N ASN A 36 -2.09 1.73 -3.17
CA ASN A 36 -2.19 3.04 -2.56
C ASN A 36 -3.65 3.40 -2.22
N LYS A 37 -4.60 3.13 -3.10
CA LYS A 37 -6.03 3.35 -2.83
C LYS A 37 -6.55 2.44 -1.71
N TRP A 38 -6.08 1.21 -1.65
CA TRP A 38 -6.37 0.28 -0.55
C TRP A 38 -5.85 0.80 0.80
N LEU A 39 -4.62 1.31 0.81
CA LEU A 39 -4.03 1.90 2.00
C LEU A 39 -4.86 3.09 2.51
N GLN A 40 -5.31 3.95 1.60
CA GLN A 40 -6.21 5.05 1.92
C GLN A 40 -7.55 4.56 2.49
N LEU A 41 -8.12 3.49 1.93
CA LEU A 41 -9.36 2.87 2.43
C LEU A 41 -9.20 2.37 3.87
N ILE A 42 -8.10 1.69 4.17
CA ILE A 42 -7.82 1.16 5.51
C ILE A 42 -7.59 2.30 6.52
N GLY A 43 -6.89 3.35 6.10
CA GLY A 43 -6.57 4.51 6.96
C GLY A 43 -7.72 5.49 7.16
N ARG A 44 -8.81 5.35 6.43
CA ARG A 44 -9.90 6.32 6.38
C ARG A 44 -10.57 6.55 7.74
N ASP A 45 -10.94 7.79 8.00
CA ASP A 45 -11.76 8.16 9.15
C ASP A 45 -13.25 7.92 8.89
N ALA A 46 -13.97 7.55 9.95
CA ALA A 46 -15.41 7.34 9.88
C ALA A 46 -16.16 8.64 9.53
N ASP A 47 -15.61 9.78 9.94
CA ASP A 47 -16.23 11.09 9.76
C ASP A 47 -16.12 11.62 8.34
N ASN A 48 -15.19 11.10 7.51
CA ASN A 48 -15.03 11.51 6.13
C ASN A 48 -14.79 10.33 5.18
N PRO A 49 -15.80 9.50 4.95
CA PRO A 49 -15.65 8.24 4.19
C PRO A 49 -15.37 8.43 2.70
N PHE A 50 -15.62 9.61 2.13
CA PHE A 50 -15.49 9.86 0.69
C PHE A 50 -14.29 10.72 0.28
N HIS A 51 -13.46 11.12 1.22
CA HIS A 51 -12.26 11.90 0.90
C HIS A 51 -11.15 11.01 0.35
N TRP A 52 -10.89 11.14 -0.94
CA TRP A 52 -9.75 10.52 -1.60
C TRP A 52 -8.61 11.51 -1.69
N GLU A 53 -7.47 11.13 -1.16
CA GLU A 53 -6.25 11.92 -1.30
C GLU A 53 -5.53 11.57 -2.60
N GLU A 54 -4.85 12.56 -3.17
CA GLU A 54 -3.93 12.33 -4.27
C GLU A 54 -2.78 11.43 -3.83
N VAL A 55 -2.25 10.64 -4.77
CA VAL A 55 -1.14 9.72 -4.50
C VAL A 55 0.08 10.43 -3.91
N GLN A 56 0.36 11.64 -4.38
CA GLN A 56 1.46 12.45 -3.87
C GLN A 56 1.27 12.79 -2.38
N THR A 57 0.10 13.25 -2.00
CA THR A 57 -0.25 13.55 -0.60
C THR A 57 -0.20 12.31 0.27
N SER A 58 -0.73 11.20 -0.24
CA SER A 58 -0.71 9.90 0.44
C SER A 58 0.73 9.41 0.68
N ARG A 59 1.64 9.59 -0.27
CA ARG A 59 3.07 9.27 -0.09
C ARG A 59 3.70 10.10 1.02
N PHE A 60 3.41 11.40 1.06
CA PHE A 60 3.92 12.27 2.13
C PHE A 60 3.47 11.80 3.52
N LYS A 61 2.22 11.39 3.62
CA LYS A 61 1.63 10.93 4.89
C LYS A 61 2.08 9.54 5.33
N HIS A 62 2.45 8.67 4.40
CA HIS A 62 2.67 7.26 4.73
C HIS A 62 4.09 6.77 4.47
N LEU A 63 4.77 7.31 3.45
CA LEU A 63 6.06 6.79 2.99
C LEU A 63 7.24 7.72 3.28
N TYR A 64 7.05 9.04 3.17
CA TYR A 64 8.12 10.00 3.41
C TYR A 64 8.23 10.39 4.88
N ILE A 65 8.48 9.39 5.73
CA ILE A 65 8.65 9.59 7.16
C ILE A 65 10.14 9.50 7.49
N ALA A 66 10.69 10.51 8.13
CA ALA A 66 12.07 10.48 8.59
C ALA A 66 12.25 9.35 9.61
N THR A 67 13.12 8.42 9.30
CA THR A 67 13.37 7.23 10.12
C THR A 67 14.85 7.01 10.33
N ARG A 68 15.21 6.43 11.48
CA ARG A 68 16.55 5.98 11.78
C ARG A 68 16.55 4.48 12.04
N LEU A 69 17.40 3.78 11.31
CA LEU A 69 17.67 2.36 11.57
C LEU A 69 18.70 2.25 12.72
N VAL A 70 18.35 1.53 13.75
CA VAL A 70 19.22 1.29 14.90
C VAL A 70 19.34 -0.21 15.13
N GLU A 71 20.56 -0.69 15.17
CA GLU A 71 20.85 -2.06 15.55
C GLU A 71 21.14 -2.13 17.03
N THR A 72 20.37 -2.90 17.78
CA THR A 72 20.54 -3.09 19.22
C THR A 72 20.35 -4.56 19.55
N GLY A 73 21.40 -5.22 20.05
CA GLY A 73 21.32 -6.58 20.57
C GLY A 73 20.71 -7.62 19.62
N ARG A 74 21.19 -7.76 18.40
CA ARG A 74 20.70 -8.67 17.34
C ARG A 74 19.32 -8.32 16.79
N LYS A 75 18.77 -7.14 17.10
CA LYS A 75 17.49 -6.68 16.57
C LYS A 75 17.70 -5.37 15.82
N THR A 76 17.14 -5.30 14.61
CA THR A 76 17.04 -4.06 13.85
C THR A 76 15.76 -3.34 14.24
N VAL A 77 15.88 -2.13 14.76
CA VAL A 77 14.73 -1.30 15.19
C VAL A 77 14.64 -0.07 14.32
N ILE A 78 13.48 0.17 13.78
CA ILE A 78 13.17 1.38 13.03
C ILE A 78 12.59 2.41 14.01
N ARG A 79 13.29 3.53 14.17
CA ARG A 79 12.82 4.65 14.98
C ARG A 79 12.30 5.76 14.07
N PHE A 80 11.05 6.14 14.26
CA PHE A 80 10.42 7.25 13.55
C PHE A 80 10.73 8.58 14.24
N ALA A 81 10.73 9.67 13.48
CA ALA A 81 10.89 11.01 14.02
C ALA A 81 9.74 11.35 14.98
N ALA A 82 10.10 11.89 16.15
CA ALA A 82 9.12 12.23 17.19
C ALA A 82 8.16 13.37 16.79
N ASN A 83 8.61 14.25 15.88
CA ASN A 83 7.84 15.42 15.43
C ASN A 83 7.06 15.19 14.14
N TYR A 84 6.71 13.93 13.84
CA TYR A 84 5.93 13.62 12.65
C TYR A 84 4.47 14.07 12.82
N PRO A 85 3.96 15.02 12.01
CA PRO A 85 2.65 15.62 12.22
C PRO A 85 1.47 14.65 12.02
N TYR A 86 1.66 13.55 11.31
CA TYR A 86 0.63 12.54 11.04
C TYR A 86 0.83 11.26 11.86
N GLN A 87 1.49 11.34 13.01
CA GLN A 87 1.81 10.19 13.85
C GLN A 87 0.58 9.42 14.31
N GLU A 88 -0.47 10.11 14.71
CA GLU A 88 -1.73 9.45 15.12
C GLU A 88 -2.39 8.69 13.98
N TYR A 89 -2.43 9.31 12.80
CA TYR A 89 -2.94 8.68 11.60
C TYR A 89 -2.14 7.43 11.25
N PHE A 90 -0.81 7.52 11.27
CA PHE A 90 0.08 6.41 10.98
C PHE A 90 -0.11 5.25 11.98
N ASN A 91 -0.19 5.54 13.27
CA ASN A 91 -0.42 4.54 14.30
C ASN A 91 -1.78 3.84 14.14
N ARG A 92 -2.81 4.58 13.79
CA ARG A 92 -4.14 4.06 13.49
C ARG A 92 -4.13 3.15 12.26
N LEU A 93 -3.47 3.59 11.19
CA LEU A 93 -3.29 2.81 9.97
C LEU A 93 -2.56 1.49 10.25
N MET A 94 -1.44 1.54 10.98
CA MET A 94 -0.67 0.35 11.34
C MET A 94 -1.45 -0.63 12.22
N SER A 95 -2.26 -0.13 13.15
CA SER A 95 -3.12 -0.98 13.98
C SER A 95 -4.20 -1.67 13.15
N ARG A 96 -4.77 -0.99 12.16
CA ARG A 96 -5.76 -1.56 11.25
C ARG A 96 -5.14 -2.57 10.30
N LEU A 97 -3.96 -2.27 9.74
CA LEU A 97 -3.20 -3.20 8.89
C LEU A 97 -2.86 -4.50 9.63
N ARG A 98 -2.42 -4.41 10.87
CA ARG A 98 -2.16 -5.61 11.70
C ARG A 98 -3.41 -6.49 11.84
N ARG A 99 -4.58 -5.90 11.99
CA ARG A 99 -5.84 -6.67 12.05
C ARG A 99 -6.17 -7.37 10.74
N VAL A 100 -5.84 -6.76 9.60
CA VAL A 100 -6.03 -7.37 8.27
C VAL A 100 -5.10 -8.57 8.08
N VAL A 101 -3.83 -8.43 8.46
CA VAL A 101 -2.82 -9.50 8.34
C VAL A 101 -3.13 -10.67 9.27
N PHE A 102 -3.61 -10.42 10.49
CA PHE A 102 -3.97 -11.49 11.44
C PHE A 102 -5.25 -12.27 11.09
N ARG A 103 -5.98 -11.88 10.04
CA ARG A 103 -7.08 -12.64 9.47
C ARG A 103 -6.66 -13.61 8.36
N GLU A 104 -5.39 -13.96 8.28
CA GLU A 104 -4.88 -14.96 7.30
C GLU A 104 -5.64 -16.30 7.34
N GLY A 105 -6.11 -16.72 8.49
CA GLY A 105 -7.00 -17.89 8.59
C GLY A 105 -8.27 -17.80 7.75
N MET A 106 -8.76 -16.61 7.46
CA MET A 106 -9.89 -16.43 6.54
C MET A 106 -9.48 -16.57 5.08
N LEU A 107 -8.32 -16.07 4.70
CA LEU A 107 -7.80 -16.24 3.32
C LEU A 107 -7.53 -17.71 3.03
N GLN A 108 -6.95 -18.44 3.99
CA GLN A 108 -6.73 -19.87 3.87
C GLN A 108 -8.06 -20.64 3.70
N SER A 109 -9.11 -20.25 4.42
CA SER A 109 -10.43 -20.87 4.29
C SER A 109 -11.10 -20.56 2.96
N VAL A 110 -10.85 -19.39 2.37
CA VAL A 110 -11.35 -19.00 1.04
C VAL A 110 -10.58 -19.73 -0.05
N ILE A 111 -9.27 -19.83 0.06
CA ILE A 111 -8.42 -20.58 -0.87
C ILE A 111 -8.79 -22.06 -0.85
N ASN A 112 -8.95 -22.66 0.33
CA ASN A 112 -9.33 -24.08 0.46
C ASN A 112 -10.75 -24.37 -0.02
N ARG A 113 -11.67 -23.40 0.04
CA ARG A 113 -13.03 -23.57 -0.52
C ARG A 113 -13.06 -23.53 -2.03
N ASN A 114 -12.11 -22.83 -2.66
CA ASN A 114 -12.03 -22.68 -4.12
C ASN A 114 -11.11 -23.72 -4.77
N LEU A 115 -10.38 -24.50 -3.99
CA LEU A 115 -9.74 -25.71 -4.46
C LEU A 115 -10.81 -26.79 -4.55
N VAL A 116 -11.51 -26.85 -5.68
CA VAL A 116 -12.41 -27.95 -6.01
C VAL A 116 -11.60 -29.26 -5.97
N PRO A 117 -11.93 -30.23 -5.10
CA PRO A 117 -11.32 -31.54 -5.18
C PRO A 117 -11.90 -32.25 -6.39
N GLY A 118 -11.15 -32.34 -7.47
CA GLY A 118 -11.63 -33.06 -8.62
C GLY A 118 -10.90 -32.82 -9.92
N TYR A 119 -9.56 -32.90 -9.91
CA TYR A 119 -8.79 -33.32 -11.07
C TYR A 119 -7.70 -34.27 -10.59
N THR A 120 -8.08 -35.47 -10.41
CA THR A 120 -7.18 -36.62 -10.53
C THR A 120 -7.06 -36.97 -11.98
#